data_3f24a1bbda1652454ca2c4a115f52544
#
_entry.id   3f24a1bbda1652454ca2c4a115f52544
#
_cell.length_a   1.000
_cell.length_b   1.000
_cell.length_c   1.000
_cell.angle_alpha   90.00
_cell.angle_beta   90.00
_cell.angle_gamma   90.00
#
_symmetry.space_group_name_H-M   'P 1'
#
loop_
_entity.id
_entity.type
_entity.pdbx_description
1 polymer ?
#
loop_
_entity_poly.entity_id
_entity_poly.type
_entity_poly.pdbx_seq_one_letter_code
_entity_poly.pdbx_strand_id
1 'polypeptide(L)'
;CACHWITDKTVWDKKWEEDLRTTDVVLLKWMGSGLDTPFLKKLVQFLDARKIPYYIDAAGTDEGELKFGFTPEQLVTLKKYTSFGGERNYYNLWQYLDQCLEGGDKTVEAPDPIHWCGIYHPRAKKVYTDLAEYQADFCDASKPTIGVLFYRDEWVWGDLTYQGALINEIEEQGMNAICVFSNGMPIEEMGMPSLTKVFDWYFCKDGVPAIDALINIMKFSLSSSGNISIDYFKKWNVPILAGYTIMTDYDEWKESFEGMNAMEVSIAVSLPEFDGTIHGVPIAYKKVLENGDVRYLPIPERVQRMVSKAGKWA
;
A
#
# COMPACT_ATOMS: atom_id res chain seq x y z
N CYS A 1 -4.56 -23.17 -8.79
CA CYS A 1 -4.27 -21.75 -8.89
C CYS A 1 -2.76 -21.56 -9.00
N ALA A 2 -2.29 -20.77 -9.95
CA ALA A 2 -0.89 -20.39 -10.08
C ALA A 2 -0.80 -18.86 -9.95
N CYS A 3 0.19 -18.37 -9.20
CA CYS A 3 0.45 -16.95 -9.06
C CYS A 3 1.79 -16.62 -9.74
N HIS A 4 1.78 -15.61 -10.60
CA HIS A 4 2.97 -15.18 -11.35
C HIS A 4 3.24 -13.70 -11.13
N TRP A 5 4.51 -13.36 -10.92
CA TRP A 5 4.96 -11.97 -10.98
C TRP A 5 5.33 -11.60 -12.40
N ILE A 6 4.71 -10.53 -12.91
CA ILE A 6 4.98 -9.98 -14.22
C ILE A 6 5.68 -8.64 -14.04
N THR A 7 6.78 -8.44 -14.76
CA THR A 7 7.55 -7.20 -14.77
C THR A 7 7.67 -6.66 -16.20
N ASP A 8 8.17 -5.45 -16.35
CA ASP A 8 8.51 -4.85 -17.65
C ASP A 8 9.50 -5.68 -18.49
N LYS A 9 10.28 -6.56 -17.83
CA LYS A 9 11.22 -7.49 -18.46
C LYS A 9 10.61 -8.84 -18.84
N THR A 10 9.34 -9.08 -18.43
CA THR A 10 8.67 -10.35 -18.73
C THR A 10 8.37 -10.43 -20.23
N VAL A 11 8.89 -11.48 -20.86
CA VAL A 11 8.69 -11.73 -22.28
C VAL A 11 7.70 -12.89 -22.45
N TRP A 12 6.78 -12.74 -23.40
CA TRP A 12 5.87 -13.80 -23.80
C TRP A 12 6.63 -14.92 -24.49
N ASP A 13 6.55 -16.14 -23.95
CA ASP A 13 7.17 -17.34 -24.50
C ASP A 13 6.23 -18.54 -24.50
N LYS A 14 6.72 -19.70 -24.92
CA LYS A 14 5.94 -20.95 -24.97
C LYS A 14 5.49 -21.44 -23.60
N LYS A 15 6.23 -21.12 -22.54
CA LYS A 15 5.86 -21.53 -21.17
C LYS A 15 4.56 -20.83 -20.74
N TRP A 16 4.40 -19.54 -21.03
CA TRP A 16 3.14 -18.84 -20.80
C TRP A 16 1.96 -19.48 -21.52
N GLU A 17 2.17 -19.90 -22.79
CA GLU A 17 1.13 -20.58 -23.55
C GLU A 17 0.78 -21.96 -22.97
N GLU A 18 1.76 -22.68 -22.44
CA GLU A 18 1.56 -23.99 -21.80
C GLU A 18 0.83 -23.84 -20.46
N ASP A 19 1.25 -22.90 -19.61
CA ASP A 19 0.64 -22.64 -18.31
C ASP A 19 -0.82 -22.17 -18.45
N LEU A 20 -1.11 -21.36 -19.47
CA LEU A 20 -2.46 -20.82 -19.71
C LEU A 20 -3.39 -21.79 -20.47
N ARG A 21 -2.92 -22.94 -20.98
CA ARG A 21 -3.78 -23.89 -21.71
C ARG A 21 -4.83 -24.57 -20.85
N THR A 22 -4.54 -24.75 -19.57
CA THR A 22 -5.43 -25.39 -18.59
C THR A 22 -6.03 -24.39 -17.62
N THR A 23 -5.96 -23.09 -17.95
CA THR A 23 -6.46 -22.01 -17.11
C THR A 23 -7.92 -21.74 -17.44
N ASP A 24 -8.76 -21.70 -16.41
CA ASP A 24 -10.20 -21.44 -16.54
C ASP A 24 -10.51 -19.96 -16.48
N VAL A 25 -9.67 -19.16 -15.77
CA VAL A 25 -9.85 -17.72 -15.60
C VAL A 25 -8.52 -17.02 -15.30
N VAL A 26 -8.37 -15.78 -15.73
CA VAL A 26 -7.21 -14.93 -15.41
C VAL A 26 -7.66 -13.68 -14.68
N LEU A 27 -7.11 -13.50 -13.47
CA LEU A 27 -7.16 -12.23 -12.74
C LEU A 27 -5.78 -11.60 -12.73
N LEU A 28 -5.66 -10.35 -13.13
CA LEU A 28 -4.39 -9.65 -13.16
C LEU A 28 -4.55 -8.25 -12.55
N LYS A 29 -3.73 -7.95 -11.56
CA LYS A 29 -3.57 -6.57 -11.05
C LYS A 29 -2.33 -5.97 -11.72
N TRP A 30 -2.57 -5.03 -12.63
CA TRP A 30 -1.53 -4.38 -13.40
C TRP A 30 -1.24 -3.00 -12.80
N MET A 31 0.02 -2.71 -12.51
CA MET A 31 0.41 -1.47 -11.85
C MET A 31 1.53 -0.76 -12.60
N GLY A 32 1.44 0.57 -12.69
CA GLY A 32 2.55 1.46 -13.02
C GLY A 32 2.86 1.68 -14.49
N SER A 33 2.26 0.95 -15.43
CA SER A 33 2.39 1.20 -16.88
C SER A 33 1.05 1.06 -17.57
N GLY A 34 0.88 1.74 -18.73
CA GLY A 34 -0.34 1.61 -19.51
C GLY A 34 -0.63 0.18 -19.95
N LEU A 35 -1.86 -0.07 -20.38
CA LEU A 35 -2.30 -1.38 -20.87
C LEU A 35 -1.71 -1.73 -22.25
N ASP A 36 -1.02 -0.81 -22.90
CA ASP A 36 -0.45 -0.95 -24.24
C ASP A 36 0.95 -1.59 -24.24
N THR A 37 1.17 -2.64 -23.47
CA THR A 37 2.45 -3.36 -23.45
C THR A 37 2.44 -4.57 -24.38
N PRO A 38 3.59 -4.94 -24.99
CA PRO A 38 3.68 -6.11 -25.86
C PRO A 38 3.27 -7.42 -25.16
N PHE A 39 3.53 -7.56 -23.88
CA PHE A 39 3.14 -8.72 -23.08
C PHE A 39 1.61 -8.78 -22.93
N LEU A 40 0.97 -7.71 -22.46
CA LEU A 40 -0.49 -7.67 -22.28
C LEU A 40 -1.25 -7.88 -23.58
N LYS A 41 -0.80 -7.29 -24.67
CA LYS A 41 -1.41 -7.52 -26.01
C LYS A 41 -1.41 -9.00 -26.36
N LYS A 42 -0.30 -9.71 -26.16
CA LYS A 42 -0.21 -11.14 -26.45
C LYS A 42 -1.06 -11.97 -25.49
N LEU A 43 -1.06 -11.61 -24.19
CA LEU A 43 -1.90 -12.27 -23.20
C LEU A 43 -3.38 -12.15 -23.57
N VAL A 44 -3.88 -10.97 -23.82
CA VAL A 44 -5.28 -10.72 -24.21
C VAL A 44 -5.63 -11.46 -25.50
N GLN A 45 -4.81 -11.37 -26.55
CA GLN A 45 -5.00 -12.12 -27.81
C GLN A 45 -5.09 -13.63 -27.58
N PHE A 46 -4.25 -14.17 -26.69
CA PHE A 46 -4.28 -15.59 -26.36
C PHE A 46 -5.56 -15.99 -25.63
N LEU A 47 -5.99 -15.18 -24.65
CA LEU A 47 -7.20 -15.43 -23.85
C LEU A 47 -8.47 -15.31 -24.70
N ASP A 48 -8.56 -14.27 -25.54
CA ASP A 48 -9.68 -14.05 -26.46
C ASP A 48 -9.83 -15.21 -27.47
N ALA A 49 -8.72 -15.66 -28.06
CA ALA A 49 -8.73 -16.76 -29.01
C ALA A 49 -9.24 -18.09 -28.42
N ARG A 50 -9.09 -18.26 -27.10
CA ARG A 50 -9.55 -19.44 -26.35
C ARG A 50 -10.82 -19.24 -25.58
N LYS A 51 -11.36 -18.01 -25.59
CA LYS A 51 -12.54 -17.60 -24.81
C LYS A 51 -12.36 -17.86 -23.30
N ILE A 52 -11.15 -17.66 -22.79
CA ILE A 52 -10.85 -17.74 -21.36
C ILE A 52 -11.30 -16.41 -20.72
N PRO A 53 -12.18 -16.44 -19.70
CA PRO A 53 -12.58 -15.24 -18.98
C PRO A 53 -11.39 -14.57 -18.30
N TYR A 54 -11.36 -13.23 -18.35
CA TYR A 54 -10.33 -12.47 -17.64
C TYR A 54 -10.84 -11.14 -17.12
N TYR A 55 -10.23 -10.69 -16.02
CA TYR A 55 -10.35 -9.36 -15.48
C TYR A 55 -8.95 -8.82 -15.16
N ILE A 56 -8.57 -7.74 -15.84
CA ILE A 56 -7.29 -7.07 -15.68
C ILE A 56 -7.58 -5.69 -15.10
N ASP A 57 -7.27 -5.51 -13.81
CA ASP A 57 -7.39 -4.25 -13.08
C ASP A 57 -6.11 -3.43 -13.28
N ALA A 58 -6.24 -2.31 -13.99
CA ALA A 58 -5.14 -1.39 -14.32
C ALA A 58 -5.06 -0.26 -13.29
N ALA A 59 -4.69 -0.58 -12.07
CA ALA A 59 -4.56 0.38 -11.00
C ALA A 59 -3.55 1.50 -11.34
N GLY A 60 -3.99 2.74 -11.22
CA GLY A 60 -3.14 3.93 -11.45
C GLY A 60 -2.94 4.30 -12.93
N THR A 61 -3.79 3.81 -13.83
CA THR A 61 -3.86 4.24 -15.22
C THR A 61 -5.23 4.81 -15.56
N ASP A 62 -5.28 5.78 -16.48
CA ASP A 62 -6.53 6.33 -17.03
C ASP A 62 -7.17 5.39 -18.08
N GLU A 63 -6.51 4.29 -18.43
CA GLU A 63 -6.91 3.37 -19.50
C GLU A 63 -8.01 2.40 -19.08
N GLY A 64 -8.34 2.34 -17.79
CA GLY A 64 -9.42 1.52 -17.28
C GLY A 64 -9.10 0.04 -17.13
N GLU A 65 -10.08 -0.81 -17.39
CA GLU A 65 -10.04 -2.25 -17.17
C GLU A 65 -10.14 -3.01 -18.51
N LEU A 66 -9.36 -4.08 -18.64
CA LEU A 66 -9.59 -5.08 -19.71
C LEU A 66 -10.36 -6.26 -19.12
N LYS A 67 -11.42 -6.71 -19.80
CA LYS A 67 -12.33 -7.71 -19.27
C LYS A 67 -13.04 -8.49 -20.36
N PHE A 68 -13.27 -9.77 -20.09
CA PHE A 68 -14.04 -10.66 -20.96
C PHE A 68 -14.67 -11.78 -20.14
N GLY A 69 -15.89 -12.19 -20.48
CA GLY A 69 -16.56 -13.36 -19.91
C GLY A 69 -17.29 -13.14 -18.58
N PHE A 70 -17.41 -11.90 -18.10
CA PHE A 70 -18.13 -11.56 -16.87
C PHE A 70 -19.25 -10.56 -17.13
N THR A 71 -20.34 -10.65 -16.36
CA THR A 71 -21.41 -9.65 -16.38
C THR A 71 -20.96 -8.37 -15.62
N PRO A 72 -21.62 -7.22 -15.85
CA PRO A 72 -21.33 -5.99 -15.11
C PRO A 72 -21.42 -6.17 -13.57
N GLU A 73 -22.41 -6.92 -13.09
CA GLU A 73 -22.62 -7.20 -11.68
C GLU A 73 -21.50 -8.06 -11.10
N GLN A 74 -21.05 -9.08 -11.86
CA GLN A 74 -19.92 -9.91 -11.48
C GLN A 74 -18.64 -9.08 -11.35
N LEU A 75 -18.39 -8.16 -12.30
CA LEU A 75 -17.22 -7.28 -12.28
C LEU A 75 -17.22 -6.35 -11.06
N VAL A 76 -18.37 -5.79 -10.70
CA VAL A 76 -18.50 -4.96 -9.47
C VAL A 76 -18.12 -5.77 -8.23
N THR A 77 -18.57 -7.04 -8.16
CA THR A 77 -18.25 -7.92 -7.02
C THR A 77 -16.77 -8.30 -7.01
N LEU A 78 -16.19 -8.67 -8.15
CA LEU A 78 -14.76 -8.95 -8.29
C LEU A 78 -13.91 -7.75 -7.85
N LYS A 79 -14.25 -6.55 -8.31
CA LYS A 79 -13.57 -5.31 -7.93
C LYS A 79 -13.64 -5.05 -6.42
N LYS A 80 -14.77 -5.35 -5.77
CA LYS A 80 -14.88 -5.22 -4.31
C LYS A 80 -13.96 -6.18 -3.57
N TYR A 81 -13.94 -7.46 -3.93
CA TYR A 81 -13.03 -8.44 -3.32
C TYR A 81 -11.56 -8.02 -3.43
N THR A 82 -11.12 -7.65 -4.64
CA THR A 82 -9.74 -7.27 -4.90
C THR A 82 -9.36 -5.94 -4.24
N SER A 83 -10.28 -4.98 -4.17
CA SER A 83 -10.03 -3.65 -3.56
C SER A 83 -10.05 -3.69 -2.04
N PHE A 84 -10.99 -4.44 -1.43
CA PHE A 84 -10.98 -4.62 0.02
C PHE A 84 -9.74 -5.40 0.47
N GLY A 85 -9.33 -6.43 -0.30
CA GLY A 85 -8.14 -7.22 -0.02
C GLY A 85 -8.27 -8.08 1.23
N GLY A 86 -7.16 -8.66 1.67
CA GLY A 86 -7.10 -9.53 2.82
C GLY A 86 -7.48 -10.98 2.53
N GLU A 87 -7.00 -11.88 3.40
CA GLU A 87 -7.08 -13.33 3.19
C GLU A 87 -8.52 -13.82 2.97
N ARG A 88 -9.47 -13.37 3.80
CA ARG A 88 -10.88 -13.77 3.71
C ARG A 88 -11.52 -13.34 2.39
N ASN A 89 -11.27 -12.09 1.95
CA ASN A 89 -11.78 -11.61 0.68
C ASN A 89 -11.19 -12.38 -0.51
N TYR A 90 -9.90 -12.69 -0.48
CA TYR A 90 -9.28 -13.50 -1.55
C TYR A 90 -9.74 -14.95 -1.53
N TYR A 91 -9.98 -15.54 -0.35
CA TYR A 91 -10.55 -16.88 -0.25
C TYR A 91 -11.98 -16.92 -0.87
N ASN A 92 -12.82 -15.96 -0.52
CA ASN A 92 -14.16 -15.84 -1.07
C ASN A 92 -14.18 -15.47 -2.56
N LEU A 93 -13.19 -14.69 -3.01
CA LEU A 93 -13.00 -14.37 -4.43
C LEU A 93 -12.85 -15.64 -5.28
N TRP A 94 -12.01 -16.60 -4.84
CA TRP A 94 -11.85 -17.85 -5.57
C TRP A 94 -13.13 -18.66 -5.62
N GLN A 95 -13.88 -18.74 -4.54
CA GLN A 95 -15.18 -19.41 -4.53
C GLN A 95 -16.21 -18.71 -5.43
N TYR A 96 -16.17 -17.38 -5.45
CA TYR A 96 -17.02 -16.58 -6.33
C TYR A 96 -16.70 -16.77 -7.81
N LEU A 97 -15.43 -16.91 -8.16
CA LEU A 97 -15.00 -17.23 -9.52
C LEU A 97 -15.51 -18.61 -9.95
N ASP A 98 -15.38 -19.63 -9.11
CA ASP A 98 -15.95 -20.95 -9.40
C ASP A 98 -17.47 -20.85 -9.68
N GLN A 99 -18.20 -20.09 -8.88
CA GLN A 99 -19.61 -19.85 -9.10
C GLN A 99 -19.89 -19.14 -10.43
N CYS A 100 -19.08 -18.15 -10.80
CA CYS A 100 -19.22 -17.44 -12.08
C CYS A 100 -18.99 -18.33 -13.30
N LEU A 101 -18.06 -19.29 -13.19
CA LEU A 101 -17.64 -20.14 -14.31
C LEU A 101 -18.51 -21.40 -14.47
N GLU A 102 -18.79 -22.07 -13.38
CA GLU A 102 -19.49 -23.36 -13.41
C GLU A 102 -21.00 -23.22 -13.27
N GLY A 103 -21.48 -22.10 -12.75
CA GLY A 103 -22.84 -21.93 -12.28
C GLY A 103 -23.10 -22.81 -11.05
N GLY A 104 -23.95 -22.40 -10.18
CA GLY A 104 -24.34 -23.23 -9.02
C GLY A 104 -24.94 -22.40 -7.91
N ASP A 105 -25.66 -23.09 -7.00
CA ASP A 105 -26.33 -22.48 -5.85
C ASP A 105 -25.43 -22.35 -4.63
N LYS A 106 -24.09 -22.38 -4.79
CA LYS A 106 -23.17 -22.15 -3.66
C LYS A 106 -23.33 -20.70 -3.19
N THR A 107 -23.72 -20.54 -1.95
CA THR A 107 -23.73 -19.21 -1.32
C THR A 107 -22.30 -18.82 -0.98
N VAL A 108 -21.75 -17.88 -1.70
CA VAL A 108 -20.44 -17.26 -1.40
C VAL A 108 -20.68 -16.04 -0.54
N GLU A 109 -19.88 -15.87 0.52
CA GLU A 109 -19.94 -14.67 1.36
C GLU A 109 -19.64 -13.41 0.54
N ALA A 110 -20.44 -12.37 0.75
CA ALA A 110 -20.22 -11.09 0.09
C ALA A 110 -18.84 -10.49 0.45
N PRO A 111 -18.27 -9.62 -0.40
CA PRO A 111 -17.03 -8.92 -0.08
C PRO A 111 -17.12 -8.20 1.26
N ASP A 112 -16.20 -8.53 2.17
CA ASP A 112 -16.16 -7.99 3.54
C ASP A 112 -15.41 -6.63 3.53
N PRO A 113 -16.11 -5.50 3.77
CA PRO A 113 -15.48 -4.20 3.79
C PRO A 113 -14.61 -4.06 5.04
N ILE A 114 -13.31 -3.92 4.83
CA ILE A 114 -12.34 -3.63 5.89
C ILE A 114 -11.91 -2.16 5.84
N HIS A 115 -11.36 -1.64 6.94
CA HIS A 115 -11.02 -0.23 7.05
C HIS A 115 -10.14 0.27 5.90
N TRP A 116 -10.52 1.40 5.30
CA TRP A 116 -9.71 2.09 4.29
C TRP A 116 -8.55 2.88 4.89
N CYS A 117 -8.73 3.37 6.10
CA CYS A 117 -7.74 4.09 6.89
C CYS A 117 -8.05 3.92 8.38
N GLY A 118 -7.08 4.21 9.21
CA GLY A 118 -7.21 4.15 10.65
C GLY A 118 -5.87 4.25 11.35
N ILE A 119 -5.89 4.38 12.69
CA ILE A 119 -4.69 4.42 13.50
C ILE A 119 -4.38 2.99 13.95
N TYR A 120 -3.16 2.56 13.66
CA TYR A 120 -2.58 1.30 14.11
C TYR A 120 -1.66 1.52 15.30
N HIS A 121 -1.73 0.60 16.26
CA HIS A 121 -0.78 0.51 17.36
C HIS A 121 -0.53 -0.96 17.73
N PRO A 122 0.72 -1.42 17.93
CA PRO A 122 1.03 -2.84 18.13
C PRO A 122 0.42 -3.42 19.42
N ARG A 123 0.13 -2.60 20.42
CA ARG A 123 -0.55 -3.02 21.65
C ARG A 123 -2.07 -2.88 21.62
N ALA A 124 -2.62 -2.28 20.55
CA ALA A 124 -4.07 -2.13 20.42
C ALA A 124 -4.73 -3.42 19.96
N LYS A 125 -5.94 -3.69 20.48
CA LYS A 125 -6.76 -4.85 20.07
C LYS A 125 -7.71 -4.53 18.90
N LYS A 126 -7.75 -3.26 18.48
CA LYS A 126 -8.63 -2.76 17.41
C LYS A 126 -7.91 -1.69 16.61
N VAL A 127 -8.45 -1.40 15.45
CA VAL A 127 -8.12 -0.17 14.71
C VAL A 127 -8.89 0.98 15.33
N TYR A 128 -8.23 2.11 15.54
CA TYR A 128 -8.90 3.34 15.96
C TYR A 128 -9.30 4.15 14.74
N THR A 129 -10.58 4.53 14.70
CA THR A 129 -11.15 5.39 13.67
C THR A 129 -11.46 6.79 14.21
N ASP A 130 -11.25 7.00 15.50
CA ASP A 130 -11.40 8.29 16.17
C ASP A 130 -10.08 8.69 16.86
N LEU A 131 -9.60 9.89 16.53
CA LEU A 131 -8.34 10.40 17.04
C LEU A 131 -8.40 10.66 18.56
N ALA A 132 -9.51 11.20 19.07
CA ALA A 132 -9.64 11.54 20.48
C ALA A 132 -9.67 10.28 21.35
N GLU A 133 -10.34 9.22 20.89
CA GLU A 133 -10.33 7.91 21.56
C GLU A 133 -8.90 7.32 21.60
N TYR A 134 -8.18 7.37 20.47
CA TYR A 134 -6.79 6.90 20.43
C TYR A 134 -5.87 7.70 21.37
N GLN A 135 -6.00 9.04 21.34
CA GLN A 135 -5.19 9.90 22.20
C GLN A 135 -5.45 9.64 23.69
N ALA A 136 -6.70 9.35 24.08
CA ALA A 136 -7.04 9.04 25.46
C ALA A 136 -6.39 7.73 25.95
N ASP A 137 -6.23 6.75 25.05
CA ASP A 137 -5.67 5.43 25.39
C ASP A 137 -4.15 5.37 25.31
N PHE A 138 -3.52 6.14 24.41
CA PHE A 138 -2.10 5.96 24.05
C PHE A 138 -1.24 7.22 24.12
N CYS A 139 -1.82 8.42 24.27
CA CYS A 139 -1.04 9.66 24.26
C CYS A 139 -1.01 10.37 25.62
N ASP A 140 0.13 10.98 25.89
CA ASP A 140 0.33 11.90 27.01
C ASP A 140 0.35 13.33 26.46
N ALA A 141 -0.59 14.16 26.88
CA ALA A 141 -0.74 15.53 26.37
C ALA A 141 0.45 16.47 26.67
N SER A 142 1.37 16.04 27.55
CA SER A 142 2.59 16.80 27.88
C SER A 142 3.78 16.48 26.96
N LYS A 143 3.64 15.49 26.08
CA LYS A 143 4.72 15.01 25.21
C LYS A 143 4.49 15.44 23.76
N PRO A 144 5.57 15.69 23.01
CA PRO A 144 5.45 15.92 21.56
C PRO A 144 4.91 14.66 20.86
N THR A 145 4.24 14.88 19.73
CA THR A 145 3.54 13.83 19.00
C THR A 145 4.09 13.67 17.58
N ILE A 146 4.54 12.48 17.25
CA ILE A 146 5.03 12.12 15.91
C ILE A 146 3.96 11.33 15.16
N GLY A 147 3.54 11.85 14.00
CA GLY A 147 2.73 11.12 13.05
C GLY A 147 3.57 10.15 12.22
N VAL A 148 3.01 9.00 11.87
CA VAL A 148 3.58 8.06 10.90
C VAL A 148 2.49 7.74 9.89
N LEU A 149 2.79 7.85 8.59
CA LEU A 149 1.87 7.52 7.51
C LEU A 149 2.41 6.37 6.67
N PHE A 150 1.63 5.30 6.48
CA PHE A 150 2.05 4.11 5.75
C PHE A 150 0.93 3.51 4.89
N TYR A 151 1.29 2.56 4.01
CA TYR A 151 0.32 1.95 3.11
C TYR A 151 -0.62 0.98 3.82
N ARG A 152 -1.92 1.09 3.49
CA ARG A 152 -2.98 0.19 3.95
C ARG A 152 -2.68 -1.28 3.66
N ASP A 153 -2.10 -1.59 2.52
CA ASP A 153 -1.80 -2.97 2.12
C ASP A 153 -0.88 -3.67 3.14
N GLU A 154 0.08 -2.96 3.73
CA GLU A 154 0.94 -3.52 4.78
C GLU A 154 0.14 -3.90 6.04
N TRP A 155 -0.87 -3.09 6.40
CA TRP A 155 -1.79 -3.41 7.49
C TRP A 155 -2.71 -4.58 7.13
N VAL A 156 -3.28 -4.61 5.93
CA VAL A 156 -4.18 -5.68 5.46
C VAL A 156 -3.50 -7.04 5.45
N TRP A 157 -2.21 -7.09 5.08
CA TRP A 157 -1.43 -8.32 4.99
C TRP A 157 -0.61 -8.62 6.26
N GLY A 158 -0.70 -7.77 7.29
CA GLY A 158 -0.02 -7.97 8.57
C GLY A 158 1.50 -7.84 8.52
N ASP A 159 2.05 -7.18 7.51
CA ASP A 159 3.49 -6.87 7.44
C ASP A 159 3.79 -5.54 8.15
N LEU A 160 3.74 -5.58 9.49
CA LEU A 160 3.77 -4.41 10.36
C LEU A 160 5.02 -4.33 11.23
N THR A 161 6.05 -5.11 10.90
CA THR A 161 7.25 -5.25 11.75
C THR A 161 8.00 -3.93 11.91
N TYR A 162 8.24 -3.21 10.81
CA TYR A 162 8.99 -1.96 10.89
C TYR A 162 8.13 -0.77 11.36
N GLN A 163 6.82 -0.78 11.14
CA GLN A 163 5.89 0.19 11.74
C GLN A 163 5.87 0.04 13.27
N GLY A 164 5.79 -1.20 13.75
CA GLY A 164 5.90 -1.49 15.18
C GLY A 164 7.22 -1.02 15.76
N ALA A 165 8.33 -1.21 15.05
CA ALA A 165 9.65 -0.72 15.46
C ALA A 165 9.70 0.81 15.54
N LEU A 166 9.10 1.53 14.57
CA LEU A 166 8.99 3.00 14.61
C LEU A 166 8.18 3.48 15.81
N ILE A 167 7.02 2.89 16.07
CA ILE A 167 6.16 3.27 17.19
C ILE A 167 6.90 3.07 18.52
N ASN A 168 7.50 1.90 18.70
CA ASN A 168 8.24 1.60 19.93
C ASN A 168 9.39 2.60 20.13
N GLU A 169 10.18 2.88 19.10
CA GLU A 169 11.29 3.84 19.19
C GLU A 169 10.81 5.27 19.49
N ILE A 170 9.68 5.71 18.91
CA ILE A 170 9.07 7.02 19.22
C ILE A 170 8.71 7.10 20.70
N GLU A 171 8.08 6.07 21.24
CA GLU A 171 7.70 6.01 22.65
C GLU A 171 8.90 5.90 23.59
N GLU A 172 9.92 5.11 23.23
CA GLU A 172 11.17 4.99 23.99
C GLU A 172 11.95 6.30 24.07
N GLN A 173 11.84 7.14 23.03
CA GLN A 173 12.39 8.50 23.06
C GLN A 173 11.47 9.53 23.78
N GLY A 174 10.39 9.07 24.41
CA GLY A 174 9.53 9.90 25.24
C GLY A 174 8.51 10.73 24.49
N MET A 175 8.14 10.36 23.28
CA MET A 175 7.16 11.03 22.43
C MET A 175 5.91 10.17 22.25
N ASN A 176 4.81 10.78 21.79
CA ASN A 176 3.61 10.04 21.35
C ASN A 176 3.73 9.64 19.88
N ALA A 177 3.18 8.48 19.52
CA ALA A 177 3.09 8.01 18.15
C ALA A 177 1.64 7.98 17.67
N ILE A 178 1.34 8.56 16.50
CA ILE A 178 0.06 8.39 15.79
C ILE A 178 0.37 7.76 14.43
N CYS A 179 0.22 6.43 14.33
CA CYS A 179 0.59 5.68 13.13
C CYS A 179 -0.65 5.33 12.32
N VAL A 180 -0.80 5.98 11.16
CA VAL A 180 -2.00 5.94 10.30
C VAL A 180 -1.71 5.16 9.03
N PHE A 181 -2.57 4.19 8.71
CA PHE A 181 -2.56 3.56 7.40
C PHE A 181 -3.59 4.18 6.46
N SER A 182 -3.24 4.26 5.17
CA SER A 182 -4.11 4.74 4.12
C SER A 182 -3.71 4.15 2.76
N ASN A 183 -4.58 4.25 1.78
CA ASN A 183 -4.30 3.72 0.44
C ASN A 183 -3.57 4.72 -0.47
N GLY A 184 -3.42 5.96 -0.09
CA GLY A 184 -2.77 6.99 -0.91
C GLY A 184 -3.67 7.54 -2.02
N MET A 185 -4.20 6.72 -2.91
CA MET A 185 -5.11 7.15 -3.98
C MET A 185 -6.56 6.85 -3.60
N PRO A 186 -7.48 7.83 -3.67
CA PRO A 186 -8.88 7.62 -3.37
C PRO A 186 -9.58 6.81 -4.48
N ILE A 187 -10.52 5.96 -4.08
CA ILE A 187 -11.49 5.32 -4.97
C ILE A 187 -12.87 5.72 -4.47
N GLU A 188 -13.40 6.83 -4.97
CA GLU A 188 -14.65 7.43 -4.47
C GLU A 188 -15.84 6.47 -4.55
N GLU A 189 -15.94 5.69 -5.62
CA GLU A 189 -16.97 4.68 -5.84
C GLU A 189 -17.00 3.60 -4.75
N MET A 190 -15.87 3.37 -4.09
CA MET A 190 -15.70 2.39 -3.03
C MET A 190 -15.78 3.02 -1.62
N GLY A 191 -16.00 4.34 -1.54
CA GLY A 191 -16.00 5.07 -0.26
C GLY A 191 -14.61 5.26 0.34
N MET A 192 -13.55 5.07 -0.44
CA MET A 192 -12.17 5.28 0.01
C MET A 192 -11.86 6.79 0.11
N PRO A 193 -11.40 7.28 1.27
CA PRO A 193 -11.15 8.71 1.47
C PRO A 193 -9.90 9.18 0.73
N SER A 194 -9.88 10.48 0.37
CA SER A 194 -8.66 11.16 -0.06
C SER A 194 -7.68 11.33 1.10
N LEU A 195 -6.39 11.52 0.80
CA LEU A 195 -5.39 11.81 1.83
C LEU A 195 -5.72 13.10 2.61
N THR A 196 -6.30 14.10 1.98
CA THR A 196 -6.76 15.33 2.68
C THR A 196 -7.69 14.96 3.83
N LYS A 197 -8.70 14.10 3.60
CA LYS A 197 -9.61 13.64 4.67
C LYS A 197 -8.89 12.84 5.74
N VAL A 198 -7.94 11.97 5.34
CA VAL A 198 -7.14 11.17 6.29
C VAL A 198 -6.31 12.08 7.20
N PHE A 199 -5.69 13.11 6.65
CA PHE A 199 -4.94 14.10 7.41
C PHE A 199 -5.85 14.89 8.37
N ASP A 200 -7.02 15.33 7.87
CA ASP A 200 -7.99 16.06 8.70
C ASP A 200 -8.52 15.21 9.86
N TRP A 201 -8.73 13.90 9.65
CA TRP A 201 -9.28 13.00 10.67
C TRP A 201 -8.27 12.55 11.73
N TYR A 202 -7.01 12.32 11.33
CA TYR A 202 -6.04 11.67 12.20
C TYR A 202 -4.82 12.50 12.57
N PHE A 203 -4.50 13.53 11.80
CA PHE A 203 -3.35 14.40 12.05
C PHE A 203 -3.76 15.85 12.37
N CYS A 204 -5.06 16.13 12.42
CA CYS A 204 -5.60 17.42 12.82
C CYS A 204 -6.67 17.24 13.91
N LYS A 205 -6.80 18.26 14.76
CA LYS A 205 -7.89 18.41 15.71
C LYS A 205 -8.44 19.83 15.56
N ASP A 206 -9.73 19.96 15.29
CA ASP A 206 -10.38 21.24 15.07
C ASP A 206 -9.70 22.12 14.00
N GLY A 207 -9.14 21.49 12.96
CA GLY A 207 -8.42 22.16 11.87
C GLY A 207 -6.99 22.63 12.21
N VAL A 208 -6.47 22.23 13.38
CA VAL A 208 -5.10 22.52 13.83
C VAL A 208 -4.30 21.19 13.82
N PRO A 209 -3.01 21.19 13.43
CA PRO A 209 -2.18 20.01 13.53
C PRO A 209 -2.20 19.40 14.93
N ALA A 210 -2.42 18.09 15.01
CA ALA A 210 -2.37 17.29 16.24
C ALA A 210 -1.05 16.53 16.39
N ILE A 211 -0.11 16.77 15.48
CA ILE A 211 1.24 16.21 15.46
C ILE A 211 2.26 17.32 15.23
N ASP A 212 3.48 17.12 15.72
CA ASP A 212 4.57 18.10 15.62
C ASP A 212 5.51 17.80 14.44
N ALA A 213 5.61 16.53 14.03
CA ALA A 213 6.31 16.10 12.82
C ALA A 213 5.65 14.85 12.24
N LEU A 214 5.76 14.66 10.92
CA LEU A 214 5.28 13.47 10.21
C LEU A 214 6.46 12.66 9.65
N ILE A 215 6.51 11.37 9.95
CA ILE A 215 7.34 10.40 9.23
C ILE A 215 6.47 9.77 8.15
N ASN A 216 6.69 10.18 6.90
CA ASN A 216 6.02 9.58 5.75
C ASN A 216 6.83 8.37 5.26
N ILE A 217 6.25 7.18 5.31
CA ILE A 217 6.84 5.95 4.79
C ILE A 217 6.10 5.41 3.55
N MET A 218 5.12 6.16 3.06
CA MET A 218 4.57 5.95 1.73
C MET A 218 5.56 6.49 0.69
N LYS A 219 5.85 5.70 -0.31
CA LYS A 219 6.64 6.13 -1.46
C LYS A 219 5.78 7.04 -2.35
N PHE A 220 6.38 7.67 -3.35
CA PHE A 220 5.76 8.63 -4.25
C PHE A 220 5.40 9.97 -3.58
N SER A 221 5.03 10.93 -4.40
CA SER A 221 4.52 12.21 -3.94
C SER A 221 3.09 12.07 -3.42
N LEU A 222 2.83 12.56 -2.23
CA LEU A 222 1.51 12.58 -1.62
C LEU A 222 0.54 13.50 -2.39
N SER A 223 1.07 14.61 -2.93
CA SER A 223 0.26 15.57 -3.70
C SER A 223 -0.14 15.03 -5.07
N SER A 224 0.73 14.28 -5.73
CA SER A 224 0.43 13.73 -7.06
C SER A 224 -0.46 12.48 -7.01
N SER A 225 -0.35 11.67 -5.96
CA SER A 225 -1.09 10.41 -5.85
C SER A 225 -2.28 10.48 -4.90
N GLY A 226 -2.20 11.29 -3.86
CA GLY A 226 -3.15 11.27 -2.75
C GLY A 226 -4.28 12.29 -2.83
N ASN A 227 -4.34 13.11 -3.87
CA ASN A 227 -5.30 14.19 -4.00
C ASN A 227 -5.27 15.18 -2.81
N ILE A 228 -4.05 15.53 -2.38
CA ILE A 228 -3.77 16.54 -1.36
C ILE A 228 -2.90 17.64 -1.98
N SER A 229 -3.25 18.90 -1.80
CA SER A 229 -2.53 19.99 -2.45
C SER A 229 -1.27 20.41 -1.69
N ILE A 230 -0.27 20.91 -2.40
CA ILE A 230 0.92 21.53 -1.79
C ILE A 230 0.53 22.69 -0.88
N ASP A 231 -0.51 23.45 -1.23
CA ASP A 231 -1.00 24.53 -0.39
C ASP A 231 -1.61 24.05 0.93
N TYR A 232 -2.15 22.81 0.96
CA TYR A 232 -2.54 22.16 2.20
C TYR A 232 -1.33 21.97 3.11
N PHE A 233 -0.24 21.42 2.62
CA PHE A 233 0.99 21.23 3.41
C PHE A 233 1.60 22.55 3.90
N LYS A 234 1.61 23.57 3.05
CA LYS A 234 2.06 24.92 3.47
C LYS A 234 1.23 25.50 4.61
N LYS A 235 -0.11 25.34 4.54
CA LYS A 235 -1.01 25.80 5.58
C LYS A 235 -0.89 24.96 6.85
N TRP A 236 -0.76 23.64 6.68
CA TRP A 236 -0.61 22.69 7.77
C TRP A 236 0.68 22.91 8.56
N ASN A 237 1.76 23.30 7.89
CA ASN A 237 3.04 23.78 8.48
C ASN A 237 3.68 22.77 9.46
N VAL A 238 3.57 21.48 9.17
CA VAL A 238 4.24 20.39 9.92
C VAL A 238 5.35 19.82 9.06
N PRO A 239 6.58 19.62 9.58
CA PRO A 239 7.68 19.03 8.82
C PRO A 239 7.36 17.58 8.47
N ILE A 240 7.65 17.21 7.22
CA ILE A 240 7.46 15.85 6.70
C ILE A 240 8.83 15.25 6.42
N LEU A 241 9.16 14.16 7.10
CA LEU A 241 10.41 13.41 6.92
C LEU A 241 10.14 12.12 6.15
N ALA A 242 10.98 11.80 5.16
CA ALA A 242 10.85 10.55 4.40
C ALA A 242 11.56 9.40 5.10
N GLY A 243 10.77 8.40 5.52
CA GLY A 243 11.27 7.06 5.79
C GLY A 243 11.03 6.19 4.56
N TYR A 244 11.97 5.34 4.16
CA TYR A 244 11.74 4.45 3.03
C TYR A 244 12.29 3.05 3.24
N THR A 245 11.78 2.11 2.46
CA THR A 245 12.22 0.72 2.46
C THR A 245 13.12 0.47 1.26
N ILE A 246 14.27 -0.18 1.45
CA ILE A 246 15.11 -0.70 0.38
C ILE A 246 14.52 -1.99 -0.20
N MET A 247 14.61 -2.13 -1.52
CA MET A 247 13.98 -3.24 -2.27
C MET A 247 14.87 -4.49 -2.37
N THR A 248 16.07 -4.43 -1.80
CA THR A 248 17.03 -5.53 -1.74
C THR A 248 17.24 -6.01 -0.30
N ASP A 249 17.86 -7.18 -0.13
CA ASP A 249 18.30 -7.66 1.18
C ASP A 249 19.33 -6.68 1.79
N TYR A 250 19.36 -6.62 3.13
CA TYR A 250 20.22 -5.67 3.85
C TYR A 250 21.70 -5.86 3.58
N ASP A 251 22.17 -7.10 3.55
CA ASP A 251 23.59 -7.39 3.33
C ASP A 251 24.01 -7.06 1.90
N GLU A 252 23.17 -7.39 0.92
CA GLU A 252 23.38 -7.02 -0.48
C GLU A 252 23.43 -5.50 -0.65
N TRP A 253 22.49 -4.77 -0.04
CA TRP A 253 22.50 -3.31 -0.09
C TRP A 253 23.70 -2.69 0.59
N LYS A 254 24.15 -3.23 1.73
CA LYS A 254 25.26 -2.72 2.53
C LYS A 254 26.61 -2.91 1.82
N GLU A 255 26.75 -4.01 1.08
CA GLU A 255 27.96 -4.35 0.33
C GLU A 255 28.01 -3.67 -1.05
N SER A 256 26.86 -3.23 -1.56
CA SER A 256 26.76 -2.54 -2.85
C SER A 256 27.29 -1.11 -2.78
N PHE A 257 28.15 -0.75 -3.74
CA PHE A 257 28.58 0.64 -3.95
C PHE A 257 27.52 1.49 -4.66
N GLU A 258 26.51 0.88 -5.25
CA GLU A 258 25.44 1.57 -5.99
C GLU A 258 24.39 2.19 -5.04
N GLY A 259 24.23 1.62 -3.84
CA GLY A 259 23.18 2.03 -2.91
C GLY A 259 21.79 1.72 -3.44
N MET A 260 20.95 2.75 -3.61
CA MET A 260 19.63 2.64 -4.22
C MET A 260 19.72 2.75 -5.75
N ASN A 261 18.97 1.91 -6.46
CA ASN A 261 18.89 2.05 -7.91
C ASN A 261 18.09 3.31 -8.34
N ALA A 262 18.19 3.70 -9.61
CA ALA A 262 17.57 4.93 -10.12
C ALA A 262 16.04 4.98 -9.91
N MET A 263 15.35 3.85 -10.03
CA MET A 263 13.90 3.75 -9.81
C MET A 263 13.58 3.97 -8.33
N GLU A 264 14.30 3.33 -7.41
CA GLU A 264 14.12 3.52 -5.97
C GLU A 264 14.36 4.97 -5.55
N VAL A 265 15.43 5.60 -6.05
CA VAL A 265 15.71 7.03 -5.80
C VAL A 265 14.56 7.90 -6.30
N SER A 266 14.06 7.63 -7.52
CA SER A 266 12.94 8.39 -8.09
C SER A 266 11.70 8.34 -7.19
N ILE A 267 11.24 7.15 -6.82
CA ILE A 267 9.96 6.98 -6.10
C ILE A 267 10.05 7.25 -4.59
N ALA A 268 11.20 7.04 -3.98
CA ALA A 268 11.35 7.15 -2.53
C ALA A 268 12.02 8.46 -2.06
N VAL A 269 12.70 9.16 -2.97
CA VAL A 269 13.41 10.43 -2.67
C VAL A 269 12.89 11.55 -3.53
N SER A 270 13.08 11.48 -4.87
CA SER A 270 12.80 12.62 -5.74
C SER A 270 11.32 13.01 -5.79
N LEU A 271 10.41 12.04 -5.89
CA LEU A 271 8.97 12.35 -5.91
C LEU A 271 8.47 12.93 -4.58
N PRO A 272 8.82 12.40 -3.39
CA PRO A 272 8.45 13.03 -2.12
C PRO A 272 9.03 14.43 -1.92
N GLU A 273 10.20 14.75 -2.49
CA GLU A 273 10.76 16.11 -2.42
C GLU A 273 9.89 17.19 -3.07
N PHE A 274 9.04 16.84 -4.06
CA PHE A 274 8.06 17.76 -4.63
C PHE A 274 7.01 18.23 -3.61
N ASP A 275 6.75 17.42 -2.58
CA ASP A 275 5.85 17.77 -1.48
C ASP A 275 6.54 18.55 -0.35
N GLY A 276 7.82 18.85 -0.50
CA GLY A 276 8.64 19.46 0.54
C GLY A 276 9.10 18.48 1.62
N THR A 277 9.04 17.17 1.34
CA THR A 277 9.56 16.14 2.24
C THR A 277 11.08 16.21 2.35
N ILE A 278 11.61 16.13 3.55
CA ILE A 278 13.02 16.28 3.85
C ILE A 278 13.62 15.04 4.52
N HIS A 279 14.95 14.96 4.54
CA HIS A 279 15.73 14.02 5.33
C HIS A 279 15.41 12.53 5.10
N GLY A 280 15.43 12.08 3.85
CA GLY A 280 15.24 10.67 3.53
C GLY A 280 16.18 9.72 4.30
N VAL A 281 15.63 8.71 4.98
CA VAL A 281 16.38 7.68 5.69
C VAL A 281 15.82 6.31 5.32
N PRO A 282 16.68 5.36 4.85
CA PRO A 282 16.26 3.97 4.70
C PRO A 282 16.07 3.35 6.09
N ILE A 283 14.85 2.98 6.43
CA ILE A 283 14.47 2.49 7.75
C ILE A 283 14.18 1.00 7.79
N ALA A 284 13.95 0.40 6.63
CA ALA A 284 13.65 -1.02 6.49
C ALA A 284 14.19 -1.56 5.17
N TYR A 285 14.29 -2.87 5.06
CA TYR A 285 14.74 -3.58 3.87
C TYR A 285 13.84 -4.76 3.56
N LYS A 286 13.81 -5.16 2.28
CA LYS A 286 13.06 -6.32 1.81
C LYS A 286 13.82 -7.60 2.18
N LYS A 287 13.13 -8.56 2.79
CA LYS A 287 13.62 -9.90 3.06
C LYS A 287 12.73 -10.92 2.39
N VAL A 288 13.32 -11.80 1.60
CA VAL A 288 12.64 -12.99 1.11
C VAL A 288 12.91 -14.12 2.10
N LEU A 289 11.86 -14.70 2.66
CA LEU A 289 11.94 -15.77 3.62
C LEU A 289 12.12 -17.12 2.88
N GLU A 290 12.51 -18.18 3.62
CA GLU A 290 12.73 -19.53 3.04
C GLU A 290 11.49 -20.12 2.35
N ASN A 291 10.28 -19.74 2.82
CA ASN A 291 9.02 -20.15 2.21
C ASN A 291 8.61 -19.32 0.99
N GLY A 292 9.44 -18.33 0.58
CA GLY A 292 9.18 -17.42 -0.53
C GLY A 292 8.39 -16.16 -0.17
N ASP A 293 7.90 -16.04 1.07
CA ASP A 293 7.21 -14.83 1.52
C ASP A 293 8.17 -13.65 1.57
N VAL A 294 7.63 -12.47 1.28
CA VAL A 294 8.36 -11.21 1.38
C VAL A 294 7.94 -10.48 2.64
N ARG A 295 8.91 -9.99 3.40
CA ARG A 295 8.71 -9.14 4.57
C ARG A 295 9.62 -7.93 4.51
N TYR A 296 9.16 -6.83 5.12
CA TYR A 296 9.98 -5.65 5.32
C TYR A 296 10.44 -5.59 6.80
N LEU A 297 11.75 -5.76 6.98
CA LEU A 297 12.36 -5.79 8.30
C LEU A 297 13.00 -4.44 8.63
N PRO A 298 12.90 -3.96 9.88
CA PRO A 298 13.48 -2.69 10.29
C PRO A 298 15.02 -2.76 10.31
N ILE A 299 15.65 -1.61 10.09
CA ILE A 299 17.08 -1.37 10.32
C ILE A 299 17.18 -0.55 11.63
N PRO A 300 17.43 -1.17 12.79
CA PRO A 300 17.24 -0.53 14.10
C PRO A 300 17.95 0.81 14.26
N GLU A 301 19.24 0.90 13.90
CA GLU A 301 20.02 2.13 14.00
C GLU A 301 19.50 3.25 13.07
N ARG A 302 18.84 2.87 11.98
CA ARG A 302 18.23 3.82 11.04
C ARG A 302 16.85 4.28 11.52
N VAL A 303 16.06 3.38 12.12
CA VAL A 303 14.82 3.72 12.80
C VAL A 303 15.10 4.71 13.93
N GLN A 304 16.05 4.42 14.80
CA GLN A 304 16.48 5.33 15.88
C GLN A 304 16.91 6.70 15.33
N ARG A 305 17.71 6.72 14.26
CA ARG A 305 18.14 7.96 13.60
C ARG A 305 16.96 8.75 13.05
N MET A 306 15.99 8.09 12.41
CA MET A 306 14.80 8.74 11.86
C MET A 306 13.97 9.38 12.95
N VAL A 307 13.67 8.62 14.03
CA VAL A 307 12.90 9.11 15.17
C VAL A 307 13.61 10.27 15.88
N SER A 308 14.92 10.17 16.10
CA SER A 308 15.70 11.27 16.68
C SER A 308 15.72 12.53 15.81
N LYS A 309 15.66 12.38 14.48
CA LYS A 309 15.49 13.54 13.58
C LYS A 309 14.11 14.16 13.71
N ALA A 310 13.06 13.34 13.70
CA ALA A 310 11.68 13.82 13.85
C ALA A 310 11.50 14.55 15.19
N GLY A 311 11.99 13.98 16.29
CA GLY A 311 11.95 14.60 17.61
C GLY A 311 12.71 15.93 17.77
N LYS A 312 13.65 16.26 16.86
CA LYS A 312 14.30 17.57 16.83
C LYS A 312 13.48 18.66 16.14
N TRP A 313 12.48 18.25 15.35
CA TRP A 313 11.53 19.14 14.70
C TRP A 313 10.26 19.35 15.56
N ALA A 314 9.97 18.36 16.41
CA ALA A 314 8.89 18.42 17.40
C ALA A 314 9.29 19.18 18.65
#